data_d43cad0bb5218d3b2a84b096d9760419
#
_entry.id   d43cad0bb5218d3b2a84b096d9760419
#
_cell.length_a   1.000
_cell.length_b   1.000
_cell.length_c   1.000
_cell.angle_alpha   90.00
_cell.angle_beta   90.00
_cell.angle_gamma   90.00
#
_symmetry.space_group_name_H-M   'P 1'
#
loop_
_entity.id
_entity.type
_entity.pdbx_description
1 polymer ?
#
loop_
_entity_poly.entity_id
_entity_poly.type
_entity_poly.pdbx_seq_one_letter_code
_entity_poly.pdbx_strand_id
1 'polypeptide(L)'
;IGWKEFEMEVVRDKFDNCIIICSIENVDPMGVHTGDSITVAPALTLTDKEYQKMRSASINILREIGVDTGGSNVQFAVNPKDGRQIVIEMNPRVSRSSALASKATGFPIAKIAAKLAIGYHLDELINDITKNTPASFEPTIDYVVTKIPKFTFEKFPGSKKYLTTSMKSV
;
A
#
# COMPACT_ATOMS: atom_id res chain seq x y z
N ILE A 1 -13.02 -3.19 17.24
CA ILE A 1 -12.63 -4.59 17.42
C ILE A 1 -13.30 -5.42 16.32
N GLY A 2 -12.55 -6.35 15.70
CA GLY A 2 -13.06 -7.26 14.66
C GLY A 2 -13.20 -6.66 13.26
N TRP A 3 -12.76 -5.43 13.02
CA TRP A 3 -12.66 -4.88 11.68
C TRP A 3 -11.37 -5.35 11.02
N LYS A 4 -11.40 -5.46 9.70
CA LYS A 4 -10.23 -5.80 8.88
C LYS A 4 -9.48 -4.54 8.47
N GLU A 5 -8.18 -4.66 8.29
CA GLU A 5 -7.32 -3.56 7.87
C GLU A 5 -6.71 -3.85 6.50
N PHE A 6 -6.80 -2.85 5.63
CA PHE A 6 -6.29 -2.89 4.26
C PHE A 6 -5.48 -1.64 3.95
N GLU A 7 -4.57 -1.79 3.01
CA GLU A 7 -3.74 -0.70 2.51
C GLU A 7 -3.82 -0.64 0.98
N MET A 8 -3.77 0.57 0.44
CA MET A 8 -3.58 0.83 -0.99
C MET A 8 -2.26 1.56 -1.20
N GLU A 9 -1.40 0.97 -2.01
CA GLU A 9 -0.20 1.65 -2.51
C GLU A 9 -0.56 2.34 -3.82
N VAL A 10 -0.43 3.66 -3.83
CA VAL A 10 -0.92 4.54 -4.89
C VAL A 10 0.21 5.40 -5.41
N VAL A 11 0.26 5.62 -6.72
CA VAL A 11 1.18 6.58 -7.33
C VAL A 11 0.37 7.58 -8.15
N ARG A 12 0.65 8.88 -7.96
CA ARG A 12 0.02 9.95 -8.72
C ARG A 12 1.07 10.95 -9.22
N ASP A 13 0.87 11.47 -10.42
CA ASP A 13 1.69 12.52 -11.03
C ASP A 13 0.95 13.86 -11.15
N LYS A 14 1.64 14.89 -11.64
CA LYS A 14 1.11 16.26 -11.84
C LYS A 14 -0.01 16.35 -12.88
N PHE A 15 -0.11 15.39 -13.78
CA PHE A 15 -1.13 15.34 -14.83
C PHE A 15 -2.35 14.50 -14.42
N ASP A 16 -2.43 14.18 -13.13
CA ASP A 16 -3.52 13.40 -12.54
C ASP A 16 -3.58 11.94 -13.04
N ASN A 17 -2.51 11.42 -13.63
CA ASN A 17 -2.37 9.99 -13.78
C ASN A 17 -2.25 9.39 -12.38
N CYS A 18 -3.26 8.65 -11.95
CA CYS A 18 -3.33 8.10 -10.60
C CYS A 18 -3.65 6.60 -10.68
N ILE A 19 -2.74 5.76 -10.19
CA ILE A 19 -2.82 4.31 -10.31
C ILE A 19 -2.63 3.63 -8.96
N ILE A 20 -3.34 2.51 -8.78
CA ILE A 20 -3.14 1.60 -7.65
C ILE A 20 -2.07 0.59 -8.05
N ILE A 21 -0.97 0.57 -7.32
CA ILE A 21 0.11 -0.39 -7.56
C ILE A 21 -0.23 -1.75 -6.97
N CYS A 22 -0.75 -1.75 -5.74
CA CYS A 22 -1.12 -2.98 -5.05
C CYS A 22 -2.09 -2.69 -3.92
N SER A 23 -3.02 -3.61 -3.69
CA SER A 23 -3.77 -3.71 -2.44
C SER A 23 -3.06 -4.66 -1.48
N ILE A 24 -3.09 -4.37 -0.20
CA ILE A 24 -2.48 -5.18 0.85
C ILE A 24 -3.52 -5.43 1.95
N GLU A 25 -3.58 -6.65 2.45
CA GLU A 25 -4.42 -7.04 3.58
C GLU A 25 -3.56 -7.37 4.78
N ASN A 26 -3.88 -6.78 5.94
CA ASN A 26 -3.27 -7.12 7.22
C ASN A 26 -4.01 -8.31 7.83
N VAL A 27 -3.28 -9.39 8.12
CA VAL A 27 -3.87 -10.63 8.67
C VAL A 27 -4.04 -10.54 10.18
N ASP A 28 -3.15 -9.83 10.85
CA ASP A 28 -3.22 -9.61 12.29
C ASP A 28 -4.42 -8.73 12.66
N PRO A 29 -4.94 -8.89 13.90
CA PRO A 29 -6.05 -8.07 14.38
C PRO A 29 -5.74 -6.56 14.34
N MET A 30 -6.77 -5.77 14.10
CA MET A 30 -6.72 -4.31 14.20
C MET A 30 -6.13 -3.88 15.57
N GLY A 31 -5.16 -2.97 15.54
CA GLY A 31 -4.40 -2.54 16.72
C GLY A 31 -2.96 -3.07 16.77
N VAL A 32 -2.59 -3.99 15.86
CA VAL A 32 -1.19 -4.30 15.56
C VAL A 32 -0.71 -3.34 14.48
N HIS A 33 0.45 -2.71 14.68
CA HIS A 33 1.02 -1.80 13.68
C HIS A 33 1.24 -2.51 12.35
N THR A 34 0.85 -1.90 11.24
CA THR A 34 0.91 -2.50 9.90
C THR A 34 2.31 -2.99 9.51
N GLY A 35 3.36 -2.29 9.98
CA GLY A 35 4.75 -2.71 9.78
C GLY A 35 5.09 -4.04 10.47
N ASP A 36 4.40 -4.37 11.56
CA ASP A 36 4.60 -5.57 12.38
C ASP A 36 3.61 -6.69 12.04
N SER A 37 2.58 -6.41 11.26
CA SER A 37 1.58 -7.40 10.85
C SER A 37 2.11 -8.36 9.80
N ILE A 38 1.60 -9.60 9.84
CA ILE A 38 1.61 -10.49 8.68
C ILE A 38 0.68 -9.86 7.64
N THR A 39 1.17 -9.70 6.42
CA THR A 39 0.41 -9.07 5.35
C THR A 39 0.43 -9.91 4.09
N VAL A 40 -0.64 -9.85 3.30
CA VAL A 40 -0.74 -10.49 1.99
C VAL A 40 -1.01 -9.44 0.91
N ALA A 41 -0.40 -9.63 -0.23
CA ALA A 41 -0.52 -8.80 -1.43
C ALA A 41 -0.78 -9.71 -2.64
N PRO A 42 -1.83 -9.48 -3.44
CA PRO A 42 -2.91 -8.51 -3.22
C PRO A 42 -3.83 -8.90 -2.05
N ALA A 43 -4.72 -7.99 -1.63
CA ALA A 43 -5.77 -8.29 -0.67
C ALA A 43 -6.67 -9.42 -1.18
N LEU A 44 -6.98 -10.39 -0.30
CA LEU A 44 -7.69 -11.62 -0.69
C LEU A 44 -9.18 -11.61 -0.34
N THR A 45 -9.58 -10.85 0.68
CA THR A 45 -10.92 -10.94 1.25
C THR A 45 -11.79 -9.72 0.99
N LEU A 46 -11.42 -8.90 0.00
CA LEU A 46 -12.26 -7.82 -0.52
C LEU A 46 -13.15 -8.32 -1.65
N THR A 47 -14.42 -7.93 -1.62
CA THR A 47 -15.25 -7.99 -2.84
C THR A 47 -14.79 -6.93 -3.83
N ASP A 48 -15.08 -7.11 -5.13
CA ASP A 48 -14.77 -6.08 -6.13
C ASP A 48 -15.40 -4.73 -5.79
N LYS A 49 -16.64 -4.71 -5.29
CA LYS A 49 -17.32 -3.49 -4.87
C LYS A 49 -16.58 -2.75 -3.76
N GLU A 50 -16.08 -3.48 -2.77
CA GLU A 50 -15.28 -2.90 -1.66
C GLU A 50 -13.95 -2.38 -2.17
N TYR A 51 -13.28 -3.14 -3.03
CA TYR A 51 -12.03 -2.73 -3.67
C TYR A 51 -12.19 -1.45 -4.49
N GLN A 52 -13.20 -1.39 -5.37
CA GLN A 52 -13.43 -0.21 -6.21
C GLN A 52 -13.78 1.04 -5.38
N LYS A 53 -14.54 0.88 -4.30
CA LYS A 53 -14.83 1.97 -3.37
C LYS A 53 -13.54 2.47 -2.68
N MET A 54 -12.69 1.57 -2.24
CA MET A 54 -11.40 1.87 -1.62
C MET A 54 -10.44 2.54 -2.62
N ARG A 55 -10.40 2.04 -3.86
CA ARG A 55 -9.65 2.61 -4.97
C ARG A 55 -10.07 4.07 -5.24
N SER A 56 -11.37 4.31 -5.40
CA SER A 56 -11.92 5.65 -5.64
C SER A 56 -11.64 6.61 -4.48
N ALA A 57 -11.78 6.13 -3.24
CA ALA A 57 -11.47 6.91 -2.05
C ALA A 57 -9.98 7.29 -1.99
N SER A 58 -9.08 6.36 -2.30
CA SER A 58 -7.64 6.62 -2.34
C SER A 58 -7.27 7.70 -3.36
N ILE A 59 -7.81 7.61 -4.58
CA ILE A 59 -7.58 8.60 -5.63
C ILE A 59 -8.07 9.99 -5.20
N ASN A 60 -9.28 10.07 -4.63
CA ASN A 60 -9.85 11.32 -4.15
C ASN A 60 -9.03 11.93 -3.00
N ILE A 61 -8.53 11.10 -2.08
CA ILE A 61 -7.67 11.55 -0.97
C ILE A 61 -6.38 12.17 -1.51
N LEU A 62 -5.70 11.51 -2.45
CA LEU A 62 -4.47 12.04 -3.03
C LEU A 62 -4.70 13.36 -3.76
N ARG A 63 -5.83 13.51 -4.45
CA ARG A 63 -6.22 14.75 -5.10
C ARG A 63 -6.47 15.87 -4.10
N GLU A 64 -7.25 15.60 -3.05
CA GLU A 64 -7.61 16.59 -2.02
C GLU A 64 -6.39 17.06 -1.22
N ILE A 65 -5.49 16.14 -0.87
CA ILE A 65 -4.23 16.45 -0.18
C ILE A 65 -3.23 17.17 -1.10
N GLY A 66 -3.38 17.00 -2.42
CA GLY A 66 -2.47 17.60 -3.41
C GLY A 66 -1.19 16.82 -3.62
N VAL A 67 -1.18 15.50 -3.39
CA VAL A 67 -0.03 14.65 -3.74
C VAL A 67 0.01 14.51 -5.26
N ASP A 68 1.08 14.99 -5.88
CA ASP A 68 1.23 15.07 -7.32
C ASP A 68 2.60 14.58 -7.85
N THR A 69 3.44 14.03 -6.98
CA THR A 69 4.81 13.64 -7.35
C THR A 69 5.27 12.34 -6.70
N GLY A 70 4.43 11.32 -6.67
CA GLY A 70 4.96 10.05 -6.22
C GLY A 70 4.01 9.11 -5.51
N GLY A 71 4.61 8.24 -4.69
CA GLY A 71 3.92 7.17 -4.00
C GLY A 71 3.32 7.59 -2.67
N SER A 72 2.18 7.00 -2.37
CA SER A 72 1.47 7.17 -1.10
C SER A 72 0.86 5.85 -0.65
N ASN A 73 0.73 5.71 0.66
CA ASN A 73 0.04 4.60 1.30
C ASN A 73 -1.25 5.13 1.95
N VAL A 74 -2.38 4.53 1.62
CA VAL A 74 -3.68 4.85 2.22
C VAL A 74 -4.19 3.63 2.98
N GLN A 75 -4.51 3.80 4.25
CA GLN A 75 -4.94 2.71 5.14
C GLN A 75 -6.42 2.81 5.46
N PHE A 76 -7.09 1.66 5.42
CA PHE A 76 -8.53 1.53 5.59
C PHE A 76 -8.87 0.48 6.64
N ALA A 77 -9.91 0.75 7.42
CA ALA A 77 -10.62 -0.23 8.20
C ALA A 77 -11.92 -0.61 7.47
N VAL A 78 -12.21 -1.90 7.38
CA VAL A 78 -13.44 -2.43 6.78
C VAL A 78 -14.19 -3.30 7.78
N ASN A 79 -15.46 -2.96 8.01
CA ASN A 79 -16.33 -3.77 8.84
C ASN A 79 -16.76 -5.04 8.07
N PRO A 80 -16.39 -6.24 8.53
CA PRO A 80 -16.71 -7.48 7.81
C PRO A 80 -18.21 -7.84 7.81
N LYS A 81 -19.04 -7.15 8.61
CA LYS A 81 -20.47 -7.44 8.71
C LYS A 81 -21.29 -6.71 7.64
N ASP A 82 -20.90 -5.50 7.28
CA ASP A 82 -21.69 -4.62 6.41
C ASP A 82 -20.87 -3.93 5.31
N GLY A 83 -19.55 -4.17 5.26
CA GLY A 83 -18.65 -3.56 4.28
C GLY A 83 -18.43 -2.05 4.48
N ARG A 84 -18.79 -1.48 5.64
CA ARG A 84 -18.49 -0.08 5.95
C ARG A 84 -16.98 0.15 5.98
N GLN A 85 -16.53 1.18 5.27
CA GLN A 85 -15.12 1.54 5.18
C GLN A 85 -14.85 2.86 5.89
N ILE A 86 -13.72 2.92 6.59
CA ILE A 86 -13.19 4.10 7.26
C ILE A 86 -11.73 4.26 6.84
N VAL A 87 -11.33 5.47 6.47
CA VAL A 87 -9.93 5.81 6.27
C VAL A 87 -9.27 5.97 7.64
N ILE A 88 -8.17 5.26 7.86
CA ILE A 88 -7.37 5.35 9.09
C ILE A 88 -6.38 6.49 8.97
N GLU A 89 -5.53 6.43 7.95
CA GLU A 89 -4.53 7.45 7.66
C GLU A 89 -4.07 7.38 6.20
N MET A 90 -3.40 8.44 5.76
CA MET A 90 -2.69 8.50 4.50
C MET A 90 -1.26 8.98 4.75
N ASN A 91 -0.30 8.27 4.18
CA ASN A 91 1.11 8.58 4.27
C ASN A 91 1.62 9.04 2.89
N PRO A 92 1.86 10.36 2.66
CA PRO A 92 2.28 10.89 1.35
C PRO A 92 3.79 10.67 1.12
N ARG A 93 4.22 9.46 1.19
CA ARG A 93 5.61 9.03 1.06
C ARG A 93 5.73 7.57 0.69
N VAL A 94 6.85 7.18 0.13
CA VAL A 94 7.23 5.77 -0.02
C VAL A 94 7.43 5.15 1.38
N SER A 95 6.92 3.95 1.57
CA SER A 95 6.89 3.23 2.84
C SER A 95 7.46 1.81 2.72
N ARG A 96 7.45 1.06 3.82
CA ARG A 96 7.76 -0.38 3.78
C ARG A 96 6.73 -1.18 2.99
N SER A 97 5.47 -0.79 3.06
CA SER A 97 4.41 -1.37 2.22
C SER A 97 4.66 -1.11 0.75
N SER A 98 5.22 0.06 0.39
CA SER A 98 5.67 0.35 -0.99
C SER A 98 6.78 -0.60 -1.44
N ALA A 99 7.70 -0.97 -0.55
CA ALA A 99 8.75 -1.95 -0.85
C ALA A 99 8.16 -3.36 -1.07
N LEU A 100 7.18 -3.77 -0.26
CA LEU A 100 6.44 -5.01 -0.45
C LEU A 100 5.68 -5.00 -1.78
N ALA A 101 4.93 -3.94 -2.06
CA ALA A 101 4.19 -3.78 -3.31
C ALA A 101 5.11 -3.81 -4.53
N SER A 102 6.26 -3.13 -4.45
CA SER A 102 7.25 -3.13 -5.54
C SER A 102 7.81 -4.53 -5.80
N LYS A 103 8.11 -5.30 -4.75
CA LYS A 103 8.58 -6.69 -4.89
C LYS A 103 7.48 -7.62 -5.41
N ALA A 104 6.26 -7.45 -4.92
CA ALA A 104 5.12 -8.28 -5.32
C ALA A 104 4.75 -8.08 -6.79
N THR A 105 4.72 -6.84 -7.26
CA THR A 105 4.24 -6.49 -8.60
C THR A 105 5.35 -6.36 -9.65
N GLY A 106 6.59 -6.11 -9.22
CA GLY A 106 7.67 -5.72 -10.12
C GLY A 106 7.65 -4.24 -10.51
N PHE A 107 6.68 -3.45 -10.01
CA PHE A 107 6.61 -2.01 -10.27
C PHE A 107 7.50 -1.25 -9.29
N PRO A 108 8.56 -0.56 -9.76
CA PRO A 108 9.56 0.04 -8.89
C PRO A 108 9.10 1.41 -8.37
N ILE A 109 8.23 1.44 -7.36
CA ILE A 109 7.57 2.65 -6.84
C ILE A 109 8.60 3.76 -6.53
N ALA A 110 9.68 3.45 -5.82
CA ALA A 110 10.67 4.46 -5.43
C ALA A 110 11.40 5.09 -6.64
N LYS A 111 11.75 4.28 -7.65
CA LYS A 111 12.36 4.75 -8.89
C LYS A 111 11.40 5.66 -9.67
N ILE A 112 10.15 5.25 -9.79
CA ILE A 112 9.12 6.03 -10.48
C ILE A 112 8.85 7.33 -9.71
N ALA A 113 8.64 7.28 -8.39
CA ALA A 113 8.44 8.47 -7.56
C ALA A 113 9.59 9.49 -7.71
N ALA A 114 10.85 9.03 -7.75
CA ALA A 114 11.99 9.90 -7.97
C ALA A 114 11.94 10.60 -9.35
N LYS A 115 11.50 9.90 -10.40
CA LYS A 115 11.32 10.48 -11.73
C LYS A 115 10.17 11.49 -11.78
N LEU A 116 9.05 11.18 -11.13
CA LEU A 116 7.92 12.12 -11.03
C LEU A 116 8.33 13.40 -10.30
N ALA A 117 9.15 13.30 -9.25
CA ALA A 117 9.65 14.45 -8.50
C ALA A 117 10.50 15.42 -9.33
N ILE A 118 11.17 14.95 -10.38
CA ILE A 118 11.96 15.79 -11.29
C ILE A 118 11.20 16.18 -12.57
N GLY A 119 9.89 15.89 -12.64
CA GLY A 119 8.99 16.42 -13.65
C GLY A 119 8.55 15.46 -14.75
N TYR A 120 8.93 14.17 -14.70
CA TYR A 120 8.36 13.18 -15.60
C TYR A 120 6.91 12.84 -15.22
N HIS A 121 6.14 12.32 -16.18
CA HIS A 121 4.77 11.85 -15.99
C HIS A 121 4.69 10.33 -16.18
N LEU A 122 3.68 9.69 -15.59
CA LEU A 122 3.54 8.23 -15.64
C LEU A 122 3.36 7.69 -17.07
N ASP A 123 2.71 8.43 -17.92
CA ASP A 123 2.49 8.07 -19.34
C ASP A 123 3.72 8.26 -20.23
N GLU A 124 4.71 9.05 -19.78
CA GLU A 124 6.02 9.22 -20.45
C GLU A 124 7.03 8.13 -20.08
N LEU A 125 6.81 7.47 -18.94
CA LEU A 125 7.71 6.45 -18.45
C LEU A 125 7.32 5.07 -18.97
N ILE A 126 8.34 4.28 -19.32
CA ILE A 126 8.12 2.88 -19.69
C ILE A 126 7.87 2.07 -18.43
N ASN A 127 6.84 1.23 -18.47
CA ASN A 127 6.53 0.27 -17.42
C ASN A 127 7.63 -0.79 -17.33
N ASP A 128 8.27 -0.90 -16.17
CA ASP A 128 9.40 -1.83 -15.98
C ASP A 128 8.97 -3.32 -16.03
N ILE A 129 7.68 -3.63 -15.88
CA ILE A 129 7.14 -4.99 -15.96
C ILE A 129 6.98 -5.43 -17.41
N THR A 130 6.21 -4.64 -18.17
CA THR A 130 5.84 -4.97 -19.56
C THR A 130 6.90 -4.59 -20.57
N LYS A 131 7.73 -3.60 -20.29
CA LYS A 131 8.77 -3.00 -21.15
C LYS A 131 8.26 -2.27 -22.40
N ASN A 132 6.97 -2.30 -22.68
CA ASN A 132 6.37 -1.76 -23.90
C ASN A 132 5.07 -0.95 -23.66
N THR A 133 4.58 -0.88 -22.43
CA THR A 133 3.43 -0.04 -22.07
C THR A 133 3.85 1.12 -21.17
N PRO A 134 3.05 2.21 -21.09
CA PRO A 134 3.31 3.28 -20.13
C PRO A 134 3.24 2.83 -18.68
N ALA A 135 3.98 3.50 -17.80
CA ALA A 135 3.92 3.27 -16.36
C ALA A 135 2.60 3.72 -15.72
N SER A 136 1.72 4.38 -16.48
CA SER A 136 0.36 4.74 -16.06
C SER A 136 -0.62 3.55 -16.05
N PHE A 137 -0.22 2.37 -16.50
CA PHE A 137 -1.03 1.16 -16.44
C PHE A 137 -0.83 0.45 -15.11
N GLU A 138 -1.96 0.14 -14.44
CA GLU A 138 -1.94 -0.57 -13.16
C GLU A 138 -1.39 -1.98 -13.32
N PRO A 139 -0.44 -2.41 -12.47
CA PRO A 139 0.04 -3.78 -12.50
C PRO A 139 -1.01 -4.75 -11.96
N THR A 140 -0.98 -5.97 -12.47
CA THR A 140 -1.77 -7.11 -11.96
C THR A 140 -0.84 -8.28 -11.70
N ILE A 141 -1.18 -9.10 -10.70
CA ILE A 141 -0.42 -10.31 -10.36
C ILE A 141 -1.38 -11.49 -10.21
N ASP A 142 -0.92 -12.67 -10.61
CA ASP A 142 -1.66 -13.94 -10.58
C ASP A 142 -1.19 -14.88 -9.45
N TYR A 143 -0.46 -14.33 -8.49
CA TYR A 143 0.05 -15.04 -7.31
C TYR A 143 -0.14 -14.17 -6.06
N VAL A 144 0.05 -14.77 -4.90
CA VAL A 144 -0.03 -14.10 -3.60
C VAL A 144 1.35 -14.03 -2.97
N VAL A 145 1.71 -12.85 -2.48
CA VAL A 145 2.92 -12.63 -1.70
C VAL A 145 2.56 -12.43 -0.24
N THR A 146 3.13 -13.24 0.63
CA THR A 146 2.95 -13.10 2.08
C THR A 146 4.22 -12.54 2.71
N LYS A 147 4.07 -11.42 3.44
CA LYS A 147 5.13 -10.87 4.28
C LYS A 147 4.94 -11.36 5.72
N ILE A 148 5.95 -11.99 6.29
CA ILE A 148 6.00 -12.37 7.70
C ILE A 148 7.13 -11.59 8.36
N PRO A 149 6.84 -10.69 9.33
CA PRO A 149 7.87 -9.92 10.02
C PRO A 149 8.76 -10.82 10.88
N LYS A 150 10.04 -10.47 10.95
CA LYS A 150 10.98 -11.07 11.89
C LYS A 150 11.28 -10.09 13.02
N PHE A 151 11.23 -10.57 14.24
CA PHE A 151 11.54 -9.79 15.43
C PHE A 151 12.83 -10.29 16.09
N THR A 152 13.68 -9.37 16.50
CA THR A 152 14.97 -9.65 17.13
C THR A 152 14.92 -9.32 18.62
N PHE A 153 13.84 -9.70 19.30
CA PHE A 153 13.64 -9.42 20.73
C PHE A 153 14.76 -9.97 21.62
N GLU A 154 15.41 -11.05 21.18
CA GLU A 154 16.56 -11.64 21.87
C GLU A 154 17.76 -10.70 22.00
N LYS A 155 17.87 -9.72 21.09
CA LYS A 155 18.93 -8.69 21.11
C LYS A 155 18.63 -7.51 22.04
N PHE A 156 17.40 -7.42 22.54
CA PHE A 156 16.93 -6.30 23.34
C PHE A 156 16.32 -6.79 24.66
N PRO A 157 17.18 -7.16 25.66
CA PRO A 157 16.71 -7.58 26.97
C PRO A 157 15.81 -6.52 27.61
N GLY A 158 14.65 -6.93 28.15
CA GLY A 158 13.67 -6.03 28.76
C GLY A 158 12.66 -5.42 27.79
N SER A 159 12.78 -5.64 26.47
CA SER A 159 11.77 -5.19 25.51
C SER A 159 10.47 -6.00 25.67
N LYS A 160 9.34 -5.32 25.46
CA LYS A 160 8.02 -5.98 25.47
C LYS A 160 7.89 -6.86 24.22
N LYS A 161 7.61 -8.15 24.40
CA LYS A 161 7.53 -9.17 23.34
C LYS A 161 6.13 -9.35 22.74
N TYR A 162 5.23 -8.39 22.95
CA TYR A 162 3.89 -8.40 22.36
C TYR A 162 3.70 -7.25 21.35
N LEU A 163 2.89 -7.48 20.33
CA LEU A 163 2.61 -6.52 19.29
C LEU A 163 1.58 -5.49 19.75
N THR A 164 1.74 -4.26 19.34
CA THR A 164 0.88 -3.12 19.68
C THR A 164 0.78 -2.17 18.49
N THR A 165 0.15 -1.00 18.70
CA THR A 165 0.16 0.10 17.73
C THR A 165 1.54 0.73 17.50
N SER A 166 2.51 0.48 18.40
CA SER A 166 3.89 0.90 18.21
C SER A 166 4.67 -0.15 17.46
N MET A 167 5.33 0.23 16.40
CA MET A 167 6.14 -0.65 15.57
C MET A 167 7.37 -1.18 16.29
N LYS A 168 7.65 -2.47 16.15
CA LYS A 168 8.74 -3.21 16.81
C LYS A 168 9.64 -3.99 15.85
N SER A 169 9.18 -4.25 14.62
CA SER A 169 10.00 -4.90 13.60
C SER A 169 11.05 -3.95 13.02
N VAL A 170 12.15 -4.51 12.60
CA VAL A 170 13.26 -3.82 11.94
C VAL A 170 13.35 -4.22 10.47
#